data_bde31827656aa896f44d56dd01f9636c
#
_entry.id   bde31827656aa896f44d56dd01f9636c
#
_cell.length_a   1.000
_cell.length_b   1.000
_cell.length_c   1.000
_cell.angle_alpha   90.00
_cell.angle_beta   90.00
_cell.angle_gamma   90.00
#
_symmetry.space_group_name_H-M   'P 1'
#
loop_
_entity.id
_entity.type
_entity.pdbx_description
1 polymer ?
#
loop_
_entity_poly.entity_id
_entity_poly.type
_entity_poly.pdbx_seq_one_letter_code
_entity_poly.pdbx_strand_id
1 'polypeptide(L)'
;MPVDYDLVVIGSSVAGIHAAMTAANLKARVALVEQGCAAVGDEFSTRVLTEVGQTLYQMQRAAQLGFWDGLAFPSTTTVWEQATHWAKAAELAIADPLSPSVLSAMGIDVLSGCGEFHRKPALGFQVNDRSLRSRAYLLAIEQLPVVVKSSMQQRSSSVTPTLPGIDGLATIGSLNASAVLQKLPTSRTLHRLVIIGNDTSGVELAQSLARLGQVVTLIVSTPTILPDEDLEAAFLLQAQLEAEGVEVLTGTTVTQVRQIDQSKWVQAGNRAIEASEIILTTAPAFDWKPLNLEAANVKMSDSTVIVNAKLQTTNPRIYACRGLVNGAYTSQQAIADATIVLKNALFWAIATIPDRPVLSVIATAPPLARIGYTETSARQRFGKNVVVLRQPFKSLAKAQMQGETTGFCKLLVHRNGTLLGAHIVGSQAEELIAAIALAMQQKLSIQAIADLVLPASSLAEIIHQTAAEWNHLRWQQNTKWQDFLEGFFSWRRSQS
;
A
#
# COMPACT_ATOMS: atom_id res chain seq x y z
N MET A 1 2.81 -10.48 41.08
CA MET A 1 1.61 -11.31 40.79
C MET A 1 1.88 -12.08 39.49
N PRO A 2 1.46 -13.35 39.41
CA PRO A 2 1.62 -14.10 38.17
C PRO A 2 0.86 -13.42 37.03
N VAL A 3 1.38 -13.53 35.81
CA VAL A 3 0.72 -13.06 34.58
C VAL A 3 -0.09 -14.21 33.99
N ASP A 4 -1.16 -13.87 33.29
CA ASP A 4 -2.07 -14.85 32.69
C ASP A 4 -1.65 -15.23 31.27
N TYR A 5 -0.97 -14.27 30.55
CA TYR A 5 -0.55 -14.40 29.17
C TYR A 5 0.91 -14.00 28.98
N ASP A 6 1.55 -14.61 27.99
CA ASP A 6 2.86 -14.17 27.51
C ASP A 6 2.74 -12.93 26.62
N LEU A 7 1.66 -12.88 25.81
CA LEU A 7 1.37 -11.78 24.92
C LEU A 7 -0.15 -11.49 24.89
N VAL A 8 -0.51 -10.22 25.02
CA VAL A 8 -1.86 -9.72 24.69
C VAL A 8 -1.74 -8.83 23.45
N VAL A 9 -2.43 -9.21 22.40
CA VAL A 9 -2.53 -8.46 21.15
C VAL A 9 -3.81 -7.64 21.16
N ILE A 10 -3.69 -6.34 20.98
CA ILE A 10 -4.78 -5.37 21.00
C ILE A 10 -4.99 -4.88 19.57
N GLY A 11 -6.06 -5.33 18.93
CA GLY A 11 -6.40 -5.09 17.53
C GLY A 11 -6.27 -6.33 16.67
N SER A 12 -7.26 -6.56 15.82
CA SER A 12 -7.38 -7.68 14.88
C SER A 12 -6.95 -7.32 13.45
N SER A 13 -6.02 -6.37 13.30
CA SER A 13 -5.39 -6.11 12.00
C SER A 13 -4.65 -7.35 11.49
N VAL A 14 -4.32 -7.38 10.19
CA VAL A 14 -3.52 -8.47 9.59
C VAL A 14 -2.23 -8.74 10.39
N ALA A 15 -1.56 -7.69 10.86
CA ALA A 15 -0.38 -7.81 11.72
C ALA A 15 -0.69 -8.38 13.11
N GLY A 16 -1.82 -7.98 13.70
CA GLY A 16 -2.26 -8.49 15.01
C GLY A 16 -2.61 -9.97 14.96
N ILE A 17 -3.38 -10.38 13.99
CA ILE A 17 -3.73 -11.79 13.78
C ILE A 17 -2.47 -12.62 13.50
N HIS A 18 -1.60 -12.14 12.60
CA HIS A 18 -0.32 -12.81 12.32
C HIS A 18 0.53 -12.97 13.60
N ALA A 19 0.59 -11.92 14.43
CA ALA A 19 1.32 -11.98 15.69
C ALA A 19 0.71 -13.01 16.64
N ALA A 20 -0.61 -13.02 16.80
CA ALA A 20 -1.31 -13.96 17.68
C ALA A 20 -1.11 -15.41 17.22
N MET A 21 -1.31 -15.70 15.93
CA MET A 21 -1.11 -17.04 15.35
C MET A 21 0.35 -17.51 15.51
N THR A 22 1.31 -16.63 15.18
CA THR A 22 2.74 -16.99 15.28
C THR A 22 3.15 -17.25 16.72
N ALA A 23 2.68 -16.44 17.67
CA ALA A 23 2.96 -16.65 19.10
C ALA A 23 2.31 -17.95 19.62
N ALA A 24 1.07 -18.26 19.23
CA ALA A 24 0.40 -19.51 19.58
C ALA A 24 1.13 -20.75 19.01
N ASN A 25 1.63 -20.67 17.77
CA ASN A 25 2.47 -21.71 17.16
C ASN A 25 3.76 -21.94 17.94
N LEU A 26 4.32 -20.89 18.54
CA LEU A 26 5.47 -20.96 19.44
C LEU A 26 5.10 -21.45 20.85
N LYS A 27 3.84 -21.87 21.08
CA LYS A 27 3.29 -22.36 22.36
C LYS A 27 3.20 -21.28 23.46
N ALA A 28 3.24 -20.01 23.11
CA ALA A 28 2.97 -18.91 24.04
C ALA A 28 1.47 -18.83 24.35
N ARG A 29 1.13 -18.42 25.56
CA ARG A 29 -0.27 -18.12 25.95
C ARG A 29 -0.63 -16.74 25.44
N VAL A 30 -1.60 -16.68 24.50
CA VAL A 30 -1.95 -15.46 23.77
C VAL A 30 -3.42 -15.13 23.96
N ALA A 31 -3.71 -13.84 24.21
CA ALA A 31 -5.03 -13.28 24.02
C ALA A 31 -5.02 -12.28 22.87
N LEU A 32 -6.04 -12.33 22.02
CA LEU A 32 -6.31 -11.37 20.94
C LEU A 32 -7.59 -10.60 21.29
N VAL A 33 -7.49 -9.29 21.36
CA VAL A 33 -8.62 -8.40 21.65
C VAL A 33 -9.06 -7.70 20.37
N GLU A 34 -10.26 -8.02 19.91
CA GLU A 34 -10.91 -7.35 18.78
C GLU A 34 -11.54 -6.04 19.24
N GLN A 35 -10.88 -4.92 18.99
CA GLN A 35 -11.28 -3.57 19.45
C GLN A 35 -12.47 -2.96 18.67
N GLY A 36 -13.32 -3.77 18.04
CA GLY A 36 -14.40 -3.26 17.18
C GLY A 36 -13.90 -2.53 15.93
N CYS A 37 -12.63 -2.68 15.61
CA CYS A 37 -12.03 -2.17 14.37
C CYS A 37 -12.44 -3.05 13.19
N ALA A 38 -12.40 -2.45 12.00
CA ALA A 38 -12.71 -3.10 10.74
C ALA A 38 -12.11 -4.51 10.65
N ALA A 39 -12.91 -5.44 10.20
CA ALA A 39 -12.46 -6.81 9.96
C ALA A 39 -11.35 -6.81 8.87
N VAL A 40 -10.49 -7.82 8.90
CA VAL A 40 -9.45 -8.08 7.89
C VAL A 40 -10.00 -7.98 6.45
N GLY A 41 -11.30 -8.17 6.26
CA GLY A 41 -12.00 -8.05 4.99
C GLY A 41 -11.93 -6.65 4.35
N ASP A 42 -11.95 -5.60 5.14
CA ASP A 42 -12.02 -4.22 4.62
C ASP A 42 -10.81 -3.83 3.77
N GLU A 43 -9.62 -4.32 4.10
CA GLU A 43 -8.40 -4.09 3.31
C GLU A 43 -8.48 -4.75 1.91
N PHE A 44 -9.15 -5.89 1.83
CA PHE A 44 -9.26 -6.64 0.59
C PHE A 44 -10.40 -6.16 -0.30
N SER A 45 -11.42 -5.51 0.24
CA SER A 45 -12.60 -5.06 -0.49
C SER A 45 -12.25 -4.17 -1.69
N THR A 46 -11.35 -3.20 -1.51
CA THR A 46 -10.88 -2.32 -2.60
C THR A 46 -10.11 -3.11 -3.65
N ARG A 47 -9.24 -4.03 -3.24
CA ARG A 47 -8.44 -4.86 -4.14
C ARG A 47 -9.31 -5.82 -4.96
N VAL A 48 -10.32 -6.41 -4.35
CA VAL A 48 -11.27 -7.27 -5.09
C VAL A 48 -12.03 -6.47 -6.13
N LEU A 49 -12.42 -5.21 -5.83
CA LEU A 49 -13.01 -4.31 -6.84
C LEU A 49 -12.05 -4.04 -7.99
N THR A 50 -10.77 -3.86 -7.69
CA THR A 50 -9.74 -3.67 -8.72
C THR A 50 -9.63 -4.89 -9.64
N GLU A 51 -9.63 -6.10 -9.09
CA GLU A 51 -9.59 -7.34 -9.87
C GLU A 51 -10.84 -7.51 -10.76
N VAL A 52 -12.02 -7.20 -10.23
CA VAL A 52 -13.26 -7.22 -11.02
C VAL A 52 -13.21 -6.16 -12.12
N GLY A 53 -12.80 -4.94 -11.81
CA GLY A 53 -12.62 -3.87 -12.79
C GLY A 53 -11.61 -4.25 -13.89
N GLN A 54 -10.53 -4.91 -13.51
CA GLN A 54 -9.54 -5.41 -14.46
C GLN A 54 -10.12 -6.50 -15.38
N THR A 55 -10.88 -7.43 -14.82
CA THR A 55 -11.54 -8.48 -15.60
C THR A 55 -12.50 -7.89 -16.64
N LEU A 56 -13.31 -6.91 -16.24
CA LEU A 56 -14.21 -6.20 -17.16
C LEU A 56 -13.45 -5.45 -18.25
N TYR A 57 -12.37 -4.79 -17.89
CA TYR A 57 -11.51 -4.10 -18.86
C TYR A 57 -10.92 -5.08 -19.89
N GLN A 58 -10.48 -6.25 -19.47
CA GLN A 58 -9.99 -7.31 -20.39
C GLN A 58 -11.09 -7.82 -21.31
N MET A 59 -12.32 -7.97 -20.81
CA MET A 59 -13.48 -8.35 -21.65
C MET A 59 -13.79 -7.27 -22.69
N GLN A 60 -13.81 -5.99 -22.28
CA GLN A 60 -14.03 -4.86 -23.21
C GLN A 60 -12.94 -4.81 -24.29
N ARG A 61 -11.71 -5.05 -23.90
CA ARG A 61 -10.57 -5.11 -24.81
C ARG A 61 -10.68 -6.28 -25.79
N ALA A 62 -11.08 -7.47 -25.35
CA ALA A 62 -11.32 -8.61 -26.22
C ALA A 62 -12.39 -8.30 -27.29
N ALA A 63 -13.44 -7.56 -26.91
CA ALA A 63 -14.46 -7.08 -27.85
C ALA A 63 -13.89 -6.09 -28.86
N GLN A 64 -13.06 -5.13 -28.43
CA GLN A 64 -12.41 -4.16 -29.34
C GLN A 64 -11.46 -4.84 -30.36
N LEU A 65 -10.84 -5.97 -29.97
CA LEU A 65 -9.99 -6.76 -30.85
C LEU A 65 -10.78 -7.67 -31.81
N GLY A 66 -12.13 -7.66 -31.75
CA GLY A 66 -12.99 -8.48 -32.61
C GLY A 66 -13.13 -9.93 -32.16
N PHE A 67 -12.63 -10.31 -30.97
CA PHE A 67 -12.80 -11.67 -30.45
C PHE A 67 -14.18 -11.92 -29.84
N TRP A 68 -15.00 -10.90 -29.75
CA TRP A 68 -16.32 -10.95 -29.14
C TRP A 68 -17.34 -10.32 -30.07
N ASP A 69 -17.95 -11.15 -30.91
CA ASP A 69 -18.96 -10.72 -31.87
C ASP A 69 -20.36 -11.07 -31.34
N GLY A 70 -21.17 -10.04 -31.02
CA GLY A 70 -22.62 -10.18 -30.91
C GLY A 70 -23.21 -10.50 -29.54
N LEU A 71 -22.46 -10.62 -28.44
CA LEU A 71 -23.02 -10.65 -27.10
C LEU A 71 -23.08 -9.23 -26.53
N ALA A 72 -24.26 -8.77 -26.19
CA ALA A 72 -24.43 -7.50 -25.48
C ALA A 72 -23.66 -7.56 -24.15
N PHE A 73 -22.84 -6.55 -23.89
CA PHE A 73 -22.26 -6.39 -22.56
C PHE A 73 -23.39 -6.34 -21.52
N PRO A 74 -23.21 -6.99 -20.35
CA PRO A 74 -24.19 -6.89 -19.28
C PRO A 74 -24.45 -5.42 -18.94
N SER A 75 -25.69 -5.10 -18.54
CA SER A 75 -25.99 -3.74 -18.08
C SER A 75 -25.09 -3.36 -16.90
N THR A 76 -24.80 -2.08 -16.74
CA THR A 76 -23.98 -1.57 -15.62
C THR A 76 -24.53 -2.04 -14.27
N THR A 77 -25.85 -2.15 -14.13
CA THR A 77 -26.49 -2.68 -12.92
C THR A 77 -26.14 -4.14 -12.68
N THR A 78 -26.24 -4.98 -13.72
CA THR A 78 -25.90 -6.41 -13.61
C THR A 78 -24.43 -6.60 -13.28
N VAL A 79 -23.55 -5.81 -13.91
CA VAL A 79 -22.10 -5.83 -13.61
C VAL A 79 -21.85 -5.45 -12.15
N TRP A 80 -22.49 -4.40 -11.67
CA TRP A 80 -22.34 -3.94 -10.28
C TRP A 80 -22.82 -5.00 -9.28
N GLU A 81 -23.99 -5.61 -9.49
CA GLU A 81 -24.52 -6.68 -8.65
C GLU A 81 -23.58 -7.89 -8.61
N GLN A 82 -23.09 -8.34 -9.76
CA GLN A 82 -22.16 -9.46 -9.84
C GLN A 82 -20.81 -9.13 -9.18
N ALA A 83 -20.28 -7.91 -9.39
CA ALA A 83 -19.05 -7.43 -8.77
C ALA A 83 -19.15 -7.41 -7.25
N THR A 84 -20.24 -6.86 -6.72
CA THR A 84 -20.46 -6.81 -5.27
C THR A 84 -20.65 -8.19 -4.66
N HIS A 85 -21.36 -9.09 -5.35
CA HIS A 85 -21.54 -10.47 -4.90
C HIS A 85 -20.21 -11.24 -4.88
N TRP A 86 -19.41 -11.11 -5.93
CA TRP A 86 -18.09 -11.73 -6.02
C TRP A 86 -17.14 -11.18 -4.95
N ALA A 87 -17.11 -9.85 -4.78
CA ALA A 87 -16.27 -9.20 -3.80
C ALA A 87 -16.57 -9.70 -2.38
N LYS A 88 -17.86 -9.80 -2.03
CA LYS A 88 -18.30 -10.30 -0.73
C LYS A 88 -17.93 -11.78 -0.54
N ALA A 89 -18.06 -12.61 -1.57
CA ALA A 89 -17.65 -14.01 -1.51
C ALA A 89 -16.13 -14.15 -1.32
N ALA A 90 -15.34 -13.37 -2.05
CA ALA A 90 -13.88 -13.36 -1.92
C ALA A 90 -13.42 -12.87 -0.53
N GLU A 91 -14.06 -11.80 -0.02
CA GLU A 91 -13.81 -11.27 1.32
C GLU A 91 -14.07 -12.34 2.41
N LEU A 92 -15.20 -13.04 2.32
CA LEU A 92 -15.52 -14.12 3.24
C LEU A 92 -14.50 -15.28 3.14
N ALA A 93 -14.12 -15.67 1.93
CA ALA A 93 -13.14 -16.74 1.73
C ALA A 93 -11.73 -16.38 2.28
N ILE A 94 -11.33 -15.10 2.19
CA ILE A 94 -10.08 -14.60 2.76
C ILE A 94 -10.17 -14.51 4.29
N ALA A 95 -11.32 -14.09 4.84
CA ALA A 95 -11.50 -13.89 6.27
C ALA A 95 -11.75 -15.20 7.03
N ASP A 96 -12.33 -16.23 6.40
CA ASP A 96 -12.70 -17.50 7.05
C ASP A 96 -11.55 -18.19 7.79
N PRO A 97 -10.33 -18.36 7.22
CA PRO A 97 -9.19 -18.93 7.93
C PRO A 97 -8.70 -18.10 9.13
N LEU A 98 -9.14 -16.86 9.25
CA LEU A 98 -8.75 -15.89 10.28
C LEU A 98 -9.93 -15.64 11.25
N SER A 99 -10.99 -16.43 11.14
CA SER A 99 -12.18 -16.27 11.98
C SER A 99 -11.89 -16.55 13.46
N PRO A 100 -12.63 -15.93 14.41
CA PRO A 100 -12.45 -16.16 15.84
C PRO A 100 -12.52 -17.62 16.23
N SER A 101 -13.35 -18.43 15.55
CA SER A 101 -13.47 -19.86 15.79
C SER A 101 -12.19 -20.62 15.44
N VAL A 102 -11.59 -20.32 14.30
CA VAL A 102 -10.32 -20.92 13.86
C VAL A 102 -9.18 -20.50 14.79
N LEU A 103 -9.08 -19.20 15.12
CA LEU A 103 -8.09 -18.68 16.04
C LEU A 103 -8.19 -19.31 17.43
N SER A 104 -9.43 -19.50 17.95
CA SER A 104 -9.67 -20.19 19.22
C SER A 104 -9.25 -21.66 19.17
N ALA A 105 -9.51 -22.35 18.05
CA ALA A 105 -9.04 -23.72 17.85
C ALA A 105 -7.51 -23.86 17.85
N MET A 106 -6.79 -22.79 17.48
CA MET A 106 -5.33 -22.70 17.59
C MET A 106 -4.85 -22.42 19.02
N GLY A 107 -5.74 -22.25 20.00
CA GLY A 107 -5.40 -21.96 21.38
C GLY A 107 -5.23 -20.48 21.72
N ILE A 108 -5.72 -19.58 20.85
CA ILE A 108 -5.75 -18.14 21.10
C ILE A 108 -7.05 -17.80 21.84
N ASP A 109 -6.93 -17.06 22.96
CA ASP A 109 -8.09 -16.55 23.69
C ASP A 109 -8.59 -15.28 22.99
N VAL A 110 -9.62 -15.40 22.15
CA VAL A 110 -10.18 -14.29 21.37
C VAL A 110 -11.28 -13.60 22.17
N LEU A 111 -11.14 -12.28 22.35
CA LEU A 111 -12.09 -11.46 23.09
C LEU A 111 -12.59 -10.31 22.19
N SER A 112 -13.88 -10.24 21.99
CA SER A 112 -14.50 -9.13 21.28
C SER A 112 -14.94 -8.05 22.27
N GLY A 113 -14.60 -6.81 22.00
CA GLY A 113 -15.01 -5.65 22.80
C GLY A 113 -13.93 -4.57 22.88
N CYS A 114 -14.37 -3.36 23.22
CA CYS A 114 -13.44 -2.26 23.49
C CYS A 114 -12.84 -2.44 24.89
N GLY A 115 -11.53 -2.23 24.98
CA GLY A 115 -10.80 -2.33 26.23
C GLY A 115 -9.89 -1.13 26.49
N GLU A 116 -9.45 -1.01 27.74
CA GLU A 116 -8.56 0.07 28.16
C GLU A 116 -7.44 -0.43 29.10
N PHE A 117 -6.31 0.27 29.10
CA PHE A 117 -5.26 0.00 30.06
C PHE A 117 -5.63 0.50 31.44
N HIS A 118 -5.26 -0.27 32.47
CA HIS A 118 -5.31 0.13 33.86
C HIS A 118 -3.99 -0.18 34.57
N ARG A 119 -3.69 0.61 35.64
CA ARG A 119 -2.44 0.47 36.38
C ARG A 119 -2.59 -0.20 37.73
N LYS A 120 -3.77 -0.18 38.32
CA LYS A 120 -4.02 -0.74 39.65
C LYS A 120 -4.87 -1.99 39.54
N PRO A 121 -4.57 -3.07 40.29
CA PRO A 121 -3.43 -3.22 41.23
C PRO A 121 -2.08 -3.46 40.53
N ALA A 122 -2.06 -3.76 39.23
CA ALA A 122 -0.90 -3.93 38.36
C ALA A 122 -1.29 -3.53 36.93
N LEU A 123 -0.31 -3.33 36.05
CA LEU A 123 -0.57 -3.07 34.63
C LEU A 123 -1.34 -4.25 34.03
N GLY A 124 -2.49 -3.95 33.47
CA GLY A 124 -3.38 -4.86 32.78
C GLY A 124 -4.17 -4.14 31.69
N PHE A 125 -4.86 -4.94 30.86
CA PHE A 125 -5.78 -4.45 29.86
C PHE A 125 -7.19 -4.99 30.18
N GLN A 126 -8.13 -4.11 30.42
CA GLN A 126 -9.51 -4.46 30.79
C GLN A 126 -10.36 -4.55 29.54
N VAL A 127 -10.99 -5.70 29.32
CA VAL A 127 -11.97 -5.90 28.25
C VAL A 127 -13.21 -6.50 28.88
N ASN A 128 -14.35 -5.81 28.75
CA ASN A 128 -15.56 -6.20 29.45
C ASN A 128 -15.27 -6.39 30.95
N ASP A 129 -15.62 -7.54 31.53
CA ASP A 129 -15.37 -7.86 32.93
C ASP A 129 -14.03 -8.58 33.20
N ARG A 130 -13.18 -8.74 32.18
CA ARG A 130 -11.91 -9.47 32.28
C ARG A 130 -10.71 -8.50 32.26
N SER A 131 -9.84 -8.65 33.26
CA SER A 131 -8.54 -7.96 33.30
C SER A 131 -7.45 -8.89 32.80
N LEU A 132 -6.81 -8.55 31.67
CA LEU A 132 -5.78 -9.34 31.01
C LEU A 132 -4.41 -8.86 31.48
N ARG A 133 -3.70 -9.71 32.24
CA ARG A 133 -2.34 -9.43 32.70
C ARG A 133 -1.34 -10.20 31.85
N SER A 134 -0.40 -9.48 31.22
CA SER A 134 0.56 -10.06 30.31
C SER A 134 1.98 -9.62 30.58
N ARG A 135 2.96 -10.42 30.13
CA ARG A 135 4.37 -10.01 30.09
C ARG A 135 4.57 -8.87 29.11
N ALA A 136 3.92 -8.95 27.94
CA ALA A 136 3.98 -7.97 26.90
C ALA A 136 2.61 -7.71 26.28
N TYR A 137 2.44 -6.52 25.72
CA TYR A 137 1.26 -6.09 24.97
C TYR A 137 1.68 -5.59 23.62
N LEU A 138 0.93 -5.94 22.59
CA LEU A 138 1.13 -5.44 21.23
C LEU A 138 -0.09 -4.62 20.80
N LEU A 139 0.13 -3.36 20.49
CA LEU A 139 -0.84 -2.52 19.81
C LEU A 139 -0.75 -2.80 18.30
N ALA A 140 -1.76 -3.47 17.78
CA ALA A 140 -1.86 -3.87 16.37
C ALA A 140 -3.21 -3.46 15.78
N ILE A 141 -3.62 -2.24 16.12
CA ILE A 141 -4.85 -1.64 15.63
C ILE A 141 -4.55 -1.05 14.24
N GLU A 142 -5.39 -1.33 13.28
CA GLU A 142 -5.34 -0.71 11.97
C GLU A 142 -5.51 0.80 12.10
N GLN A 143 -4.70 1.58 11.38
CA GLN A 143 -4.68 3.05 11.42
C GLN A 143 -4.00 3.68 12.66
N LEU A 144 -3.05 2.98 13.28
CA LEU A 144 -2.19 3.57 14.29
C LEU A 144 -1.14 4.52 13.68
N PRO A 145 -1.21 5.84 13.89
CA PRO A 145 -0.06 6.68 13.59
C PRO A 145 1.07 6.40 14.61
N VAL A 146 2.14 5.75 14.15
CA VAL A 146 3.32 5.44 14.96
C VAL A 146 4.56 6.11 14.35
N VAL A 147 5.25 6.92 15.13
CA VAL A 147 6.55 7.52 14.74
C VAL A 147 7.70 6.78 15.41
N VAL A 148 8.64 6.28 14.60
CA VAL A 148 9.90 5.73 15.10
C VAL A 148 10.88 6.87 15.38
N LYS A 149 11.28 7.06 16.63
CA LYS A 149 12.42 7.90 16.96
C LYS A 149 13.70 7.14 16.61
N SER A 150 14.22 7.32 15.41
CA SER A 150 15.58 6.93 15.06
C SER A 150 16.44 8.18 14.91
N SER A 151 17.73 8.04 15.20
CA SER A 151 18.74 9.09 14.98
C SER A 151 18.99 9.39 13.48
N MET A 152 18.34 8.69 12.57
CA MET A 152 18.34 8.96 11.14
C MET A 152 17.01 9.59 10.75
N GLN A 153 17.05 10.91 10.55
CA GLN A 153 15.96 11.71 10.00
C GLN A 153 15.60 11.27 8.59
N GLN A 154 14.67 10.33 8.46
CA GLN A 154 13.77 10.38 7.32
C GLN A 154 12.60 11.28 7.74
N ARG A 155 12.65 12.52 7.30
CA ARG A 155 11.48 13.39 7.30
C ARG A 155 10.52 12.85 6.25
N SER A 156 9.70 11.88 6.61
CA SER A 156 8.41 11.76 5.99
C SER A 156 7.58 12.92 6.52
N SER A 157 7.08 13.74 5.64
CA SER A 157 6.14 14.80 5.96
C SER A 157 4.94 14.15 6.68
N SER A 158 4.93 14.25 8.00
CA SER A 158 3.81 13.82 8.83
C SER A 158 2.68 14.84 8.65
N VAL A 159 1.90 14.66 7.61
CA VAL A 159 0.58 15.26 7.56
C VAL A 159 -0.34 14.32 8.35
N THR A 160 -0.65 14.70 9.57
CA THR A 160 -1.73 14.10 10.35
C THR A 160 -3.00 14.16 9.52
N PRO A 161 -3.66 13.05 9.19
CA PRO A 161 -4.95 13.09 8.51
C PRO A 161 -6.01 13.49 9.56
N THR A 162 -6.13 14.77 9.80
CA THR A 162 -7.37 15.32 10.32
C THR A 162 -8.41 15.20 9.20
N LEU A 163 -9.61 14.73 9.52
CA LEU A 163 -10.77 14.94 8.63
C LEU A 163 -10.67 16.39 8.15
N PRO A 164 -10.62 16.63 6.84
CA PRO A 164 -10.56 18.00 6.35
C PRO A 164 -11.75 18.73 6.97
N GLY A 165 -11.51 19.93 7.48
CA GLY A 165 -12.56 20.83 7.97
C GLY A 165 -13.44 21.30 6.80
N ILE A 166 -14.10 20.32 6.14
CA ILE A 166 -15.01 20.55 5.03
C ILE A 166 -16.36 20.86 5.62
N ASP A 167 -16.81 22.08 5.42
CA ASP A 167 -18.10 22.53 5.92
C ASP A 167 -19.25 21.66 5.38
N GLY A 168 -20.15 21.24 6.26
CA GLY A 168 -21.30 20.39 5.94
C GLY A 168 -21.01 18.87 5.82
N LEU A 169 -19.76 18.44 5.73
CA LEU A 169 -19.43 17.03 5.51
C LEU A 169 -19.89 16.12 6.66
N ALA A 170 -19.72 16.56 7.91
CA ALA A 170 -20.14 15.81 9.08
C ALA A 170 -21.66 15.60 9.15
N THR A 171 -22.44 16.55 8.62
CA THR A 171 -23.91 16.49 8.60
C THR A 171 -24.43 15.63 7.45
N ILE A 172 -23.82 15.75 6.27
CA ILE A 172 -24.28 15.10 5.03
C ILE A 172 -23.77 13.66 4.96
N GLY A 173 -22.63 13.39 5.58
CA GLY A 173 -21.97 12.09 5.59
C GLY A 173 -21.23 11.77 4.30
N SER A 174 -20.26 10.90 4.45
CA SER A 174 -19.46 10.33 3.37
C SER A 174 -19.24 8.84 3.61
N LEU A 175 -18.84 8.12 2.59
CA LEU A 175 -18.37 6.73 2.68
C LEU A 175 -16.85 6.73 2.85
N ASN A 176 -16.33 5.73 3.55
CA ASN A 176 -14.93 5.35 3.43
C ASN A 176 -14.78 4.30 2.31
N ALA A 177 -13.56 4.04 1.88
CA ALA A 177 -13.29 3.13 0.76
C ALA A 177 -13.89 1.72 1.00
N SER A 178 -13.80 1.19 2.21
CA SER A 178 -14.34 -0.15 2.55
C SER A 178 -15.88 -0.20 2.56
N ALA A 179 -16.55 0.91 2.88
CA ALA A 179 -17.99 0.97 2.90
C ALA A 179 -18.65 1.07 1.51
N VAL A 180 -17.85 1.31 0.46
CA VAL A 180 -18.36 1.49 -0.91
C VAL A 180 -19.16 0.27 -1.37
N LEU A 181 -18.61 -0.94 -1.21
CA LEU A 181 -19.26 -2.19 -1.59
C LEU A 181 -20.54 -2.48 -0.81
N GLN A 182 -20.59 -2.05 0.44
CA GLN A 182 -21.71 -2.37 1.33
C GLN A 182 -22.86 -1.38 1.21
N LYS A 183 -22.58 -0.12 0.90
CA LYS A 183 -23.53 0.98 1.03
C LYS A 183 -23.96 1.63 -0.29
N LEU A 184 -23.22 1.44 -1.39
CA LEU A 184 -23.71 1.91 -2.68
C LEU A 184 -24.93 1.11 -3.11
N PRO A 185 -26.07 1.79 -3.37
CA PRO A 185 -27.30 1.10 -3.73
C PRO A 185 -27.14 0.37 -5.06
N THR A 186 -27.54 -0.88 -5.12
CA THR A 186 -27.57 -1.69 -6.34
C THR A 186 -28.71 -1.27 -7.29
N SER A 187 -29.68 -0.49 -6.80
CA SER A 187 -30.87 -0.10 -7.53
C SER A 187 -30.69 1.02 -8.56
N ARG A 188 -29.53 1.69 -8.59
CA ARG A 188 -29.21 2.74 -9.56
C ARG A 188 -28.22 2.24 -10.61
N THR A 189 -28.54 2.51 -11.86
CA THR A 189 -27.70 2.12 -13.00
C THR A 189 -26.42 2.93 -13.13
N LEU A 190 -26.41 4.16 -12.64
CA LEU A 190 -25.27 5.08 -12.75
C LEU A 190 -25.16 5.94 -11.50
N HIS A 191 -24.01 5.94 -10.86
CA HIS A 191 -23.68 6.83 -9.77
C HIS A 191 -22.67 7.88 -10.22
N ARG A 192 -22.88 9.12 -9.77
CA ARG A 192 -21.85 10.18 -9.82
C ARG A 192 -21.12 10.17 -8.50
N LEU A 193 -19.87 9.75 -8.51
CA LEU A 193 -19.07 9.56 -7.31
C LEU A 193 -17.96 10.60 -7.25
N VAL A 194 -17.86 11.29 -6.12
CA VAL A 194 -16.74 12.19 -5.85
C VAL A 194 -15.84 11.53 -4.82
N ILE A 195 -14.59 11.27 -5.20
CA ILE A 195 -13.57 10.73 -4.32
C ILE A 195 -12.65 11.87 -3.88
N ILE A 196 -12.49 12.04 -2.57
CA ILE A 196 -11.64 13.08 -1.98
C ILE A 196 -10.50 12.42 -1.24
N GLY A 197 -9.28 12.60 -1.73
CA GLY A 197 -8.05 12.08 -1.14
C GLY A 197 -6.95 11.85 -2.15
N ASN A 198 -5.72 11.82 -1.69
CA ASN A 198 -4.50 11.68 -2.50
C ASN A 198 -3.72 10.39 -2.20
N ASP A 199 -4.33 9.48 -1.46
CA ASP A 199 -3.76 8.19 -1.11
C ASP A 199 -3.94 7.14 -2.21
N THR A 200 -3.28 6.00 -2.04
CA THR A 200 -3.32 4.89 -3.00
C THR A 200 -4.73 4.34 -3.16
N SER A 201 -5.49 4.22 -2.06
CA SER A 201 -6.85 3.69 -2.06
C SER A 201 -7.80 4.54 -2.92
N GLY A 202 -7.65 5.87 -2.90
CA GLY A 202 -8.45 6.78 -3.72
C GLY A 202 -8.22 6.59 -5.20
N VAL A 203 -6.96 6.43 -5.59
CA VAL A 203 -6.55 6.22 -6.99
C VAL A 203 -7.02 4.85 -7.51
N GLU A 204 -6.81 3.78 -6.72
CA GLU A 204 -7.24 2.43 -7.05
C GLU A 204 -8.77 2.35 -7.20
N LEU A 205 -9.47 2.96 -6.24
CA LEU A 205 -10.94 2.96 -6.23
C LEU A 205 -11.52 3.78 -7.39
N ALA A 206 -10.90 4.93 -7.71
CA ALA A 206 -11.35 5.77 -8.83
C ALA A 206 -11.32 4.99 -10.15
N GLN A 207 -10.23 4.28 -10.42
CA GLN A 207 -10.12 3.45 -11.62
C GLN A 207 -11.11 2.30 -11.62
N SER A 208 -11.20 1.59 -10.51
CA SER A 208 -12.09 0.41 -10.39
C SER A 208 -13.54 0.78 -10.60
N LEU A 209 -14.01 1.88 -9.98
CA LEU A 209 -15.38 2.36 -10.11
C LEU A 209 -15.69 2.87 -11.53
N ALA A 210 -14.75 3.56 -12.18
CA ALA A 210 -14.90 3.98 -13.57
C ALA A 210 -15.05 2.77 -14.51
N ARG A 211 -14.24 1.72 -14.33
CA ARG A 211 -14.33 0.46 -15.09
C ARG A 211 -15.63 -0.30 -14.84
N LEU A 212 -16.20 -0.15 -13.65
CA LEU A 212 -17.53 -0.64 -13.30
C LEU A 212 -18.67 0.23 -13.85
N GLY A 213 -18.34 1.23 -14.69
CA GLY A 213 -19.31 2.06 -15.41
C GLY A 213 -19.83 3.23 -14.57
N GLN A 214 -19.19 3.60 -13.46
CA GLN A 214 -19.57 4.76 -12.66
C GLN A 214 -18.93 6.05 -13.20
N VAL A 215 -19.58 7.19 -12.98
CA VAL A 215 -18.99 8.51 -13.28
C VAL A 215 -18.19 8.97 -12.07
N VAL A 216 -16.87 9.08 -12.22
CA VAL A 216 -15.96 9.33 -11.11
C VAL A 216 -15.22 10.63 -11.28
N THR A 217 -15.25 11.48 -10.25
CA THR A 217 -14.38 12.65 -10.11
C THR A 217 -13.45 12.43 -8.92
N LEU A 218 -12.14 12.41 -9.15
CA LEU A 218 -11.11 12.33 -8.11
C LEU A 218 -10.55 13.72 -7.81
N ILE A 219 -10.69 14.18 -6.57
CA ILE A 219 -10.23 15.50 -6.12
C ILE A 219 -9.03 15.32 -5.19
N VAL A 220 -7.91 15.94 -5.58
CA VAL A 220 -6.61 15.84 -4.90
C VAL A 220 -6.10 17.24 -4.58
N SER A 221 -5.79 17.51 -3.31
CA SER A 221 -5.28 18.81 -2.88
C SER A 221 -3.84 19.08 -3.29
N THR A 222 -3.07 18.03 -3.60
CA THR A 222 -1.68 18.11 -4.08
C THR A 222 -1.61 18.39 -5.58
N PRO A 223 -0.50 18.97 -6.08
CA PRO A 223 -0.32 19.26 -7.52
C PRO A 223 -0.37 18.01 -8.42
N THR A 224 -0.10 16.84 -7.85
CA THR A 224 -0.13 15.54 -8.54
C THR A 224 -0.86 14.52 -7.69
N ILE A 225 -1.44 13.50 -8.31
CA ILE A 225 -1.83 12.30 -7.60
C ILE A 225 -0.59 11.62 -7.02
N LEU A 226 -0.74 10.85 -5.93
CA LEU A 226 0.33 10.02 -5.36
C LEU A 226 1.64 10.79 -5.13
N PRO A 227 1.64 11.86 -4.30
CA PRO A 227 2.78 12.79 -4.16
C PRO A 227 4.06 12.14 -3.61
N ASP A 228 3.95 10.98 -2.96
CA ASP A 228 5.07 10.24 -2.39
C ASP A 228 5.70 9.25 -3.38
N GLU A 229 5.14 9.12 -4.59
CA GLU A 229 5.63 8.23 -5.64
C GLU A 229 6.57 8.96 -6.62
N ASP A 230 7.21 8.20 -7.51
CA ASP A 230 7.99 8.79 -8.59
C ASP A 230 7.09 9.63 -9.51
N LEU A 231 7.52 10.85 -9.78
CA LEU A 231 6.71 11.83 -10.51
C LEU A 231 6.29 11.34 -11.91
N GLU A 232 7.18 10.66 -12.62
CA GLU A 232 6.88 10.09 -13.94
C GLU A 232 5.83 8.98 -13.86
N ALA A 233 5.91 8.15 -12.80
CA ALA A 233 4.93 7.10 -12.54
C ALA A 233 3.56 7.69 -12.19
N ALA A 234 3.53 8.71 -11.34
CA ALA A 234 2.29 9.40 -10.97
C ALA A 234 1.60 10.04 -12.18
N PHE A 235 2.36 10.72 -13.05
CA PHE A 235 1.80 11.32 -14.28
C PHE A 235 1.28 10.26 -15.25
N LEU A 236 1.96 9.13 -15.39
CA LEU A 236 1.49 8.05 -16.26
C LEU A 236 0.17 7.47 -15.74
N LEU A 237 0.06 7.23 -14.44
CA LEU A 237 -1.18 6.74 -13.83
C LEU A 237 -2.31 7.75 -13.93
N GLN A 238 -2.04 9.05 -13.74
CA GLN A 238 -3.05 10.09 -13.93
C GLN A 238 -3.58 10.10 -15.36
N ALA A 239 -2.69 10.09 -16.35
CA ALA A 239 -3.08 10.04 -17.75
C ALA A 239 -3.90 8.77 -18.08
N GLN A 240 -3.60 7.64 -17.45
CA GLN A 240 -4.36 6.42 -17.61
C GLN A 240 -5.78 6.55 -17.03
N LEU A 241 -5.90 7.11 -15.82
CA LEU A 241 -7.22 7.38 -15.19
C LEU A 241 -8.08 8.28 -16.07
N GLU A 242 -7.50 9.38 -16.56
CA GLU A 242 -8.18 10.34 -17.43
C GLU A 242 -8.61 9.69 -18.77
N ALA A 243 -7.76 8.85 -19.35
CA ALA A 243 -8.08 8.08 -20.56
C ALA A 243 -9.22 7.06 -20.35
N GLU A 244 -9.40 6.57 -19.11
CA GLU A 244 -10.49 5.68 -18.72
C GLU A 244 -11.75 6.43 -18.25
N GLY A 245 -11.77 7.77 -18.36
CA GLY A 245 -12.93 8.60 -18.10
C GLY A 245 -13.07 9.11 -16.65
N VAL A 246 -12.04 8.95 -15.81
CA VAL A 246 -11.99 9.58 -14.50
C VAL A 246 -11.65 11.06 -14.66
N GLU A 247 -12.49 11.94 -14.12
CA GLU A 247 -12.15 13.36 -14.01
C GLU A 247 -11.21 13.58 -12.84
N VAL A 248 -9.95 13.99 -13.10
CA VAL A 248 -8.94 14.22 -12.06
C VAL A 248 -8.74 15.72 -11.84
N LEU A 249 -9.00 16.18 -10.62
CA LEU A 249 -8.82 17.56 -10.19
C LEU A 249 -7.67 17.66 -9.19
N THR A 250 -6.48 17.94 -9.68
CA THR A 250 -5.27 18.13 -8.85
C THR A 250 -5.17 19.58 -8.36
N GLY A 251 -4.41 19.81 -7.28
CA GLY A 251 -4.23 21.13 -6.67
C GLY A 251 -5.53 21.78 -6.20
N THR A 252 -6.59 20.97 -5.99
CA THR A 252 -7.94 21.45 -5.74
C THR A 252 -8.40 21.04 -4.35
N THR A 253 -8.78 22.01 -3.54
CA THR A 253 -9.28 21.79 -2.19
C THR A 253 -10.80 21.84 -2.16
N VAL A 254 -11.40 20.84 -1.52
CA VAL A 254 -12.84 20.85 -1.21
C VAL A 254 -13.06 21.71 0.03
N THR A 255 -13.94 22.70 -0.08
CA THR A 255 -14.22 23.67 1.00
C THR A 255 -15.57 23.45 1.65
N GLN A 256 -16.55 22.97 0.89
CA GLN A 256 -17.92 22.80 1.39
C GLN A 256 -18.63 21.65 0.69
N VAL A 257 -19.54 21.02 1.43
CA VAL A 257 -20.51 20.04 0.92
C VAL A 257 -21.92 20.47 1.34
N ARG A 258 -22.87 20.39 0.40
CA ARG A 258 -24.28 20.69 0.65
C ARG A 258 -25.15 19.56 0.13
N GLN A 259 -26.27 19.34 0.80
CA GLN A 259 -27.36 18.50 0.31
C GLN A 259 -28.36 19.43 -0.39
N ILE A 260 -28.64 19.18 -1.66
CA ILE A 260 -29.69 19.87 -2.42
C ILE A 260 -30.56 18.76 -3.01
N ASP A 261 -31.80 18.72 -2.58
CA ASP A 261 -32.74 17.64 -2.88
C ASP A 261 -32.17 16.27 -2.49
N GLN A 262 -32.02 15.35 -3.45
CA GLN A 262 -31.44 14.02 -3.25
C GLN A 262 -29.99 13.95 -3.65
N SER A 263 -29.39 15.04 -4.12
CA SER A 263 -27.99 15.07 -4.58
C SER A 263 -27.10 15.76 -3.57
N LYS A 264 -25.86 15.29 -3.45
CA LYS A 264 -24.79 15.95 -2.70
C LYS A 264 -24.04 16.89 -3.64
N TRP A 265 -23.71 18.07 -3.18
CA TRP A 265 -22.96 19.07 -3.95
C TRP A 265 -21.64 19.36 -3.27
N VAL A 266 -20.56 19.20 -4.01
CA VAL A 266 -19.18 19.36 -3.53
C VAL A 266 -18.60 20.64 -4.14
N GLN A 267 -18.24 21.61 -3.30
CA GLN A 267 -17.52 22.80 -3.72
C GLN A 267 -16.01 22.50 -3.74
N ALA A 268 -15.44 22.41 -4.92
CA ALA A 268 -14.02 22.12 -5.18
C ALA A 268 -13.39 23.31 -5.92
N GLY A 269 -12.62 24.13 -5.21
CA GLY A 269 -12.11 25.39 -5.73
C GLY A 269 -13.27 26.28 -6.21
N ASN A 270 -13.27 26.64 -7.51
CA ASN A 270 -14.32 27.46 -8.15
C ASN A 270 -15.45 26.64 -8.80
N ARG A 271 -15.46 25.32 -8.64
CA ARG A 271 -16.43 24.40 -9.24
C ARG A 271 -17.36 23.81 -8.21
N ALA A 272 -18.64 23.70 -8.55
CA ALA A 272 -19.65 22.94 -7.81
C ALA A 272 -19.93 21.64 -8.57
N ILE A 273 -19.71 20.50 -7.92
CA ILE A 273 -19.80 19.16 -8.52
C ILE A 273 -20.96 18.43 -7.87
N GLU A 274 -21.90 17.96 -8.69
CA GLU A 274 -23.01 17.13 -8.26
C GLU A 274 -22.52 15.69 -8.05
N ALA A 275 -22.86 15.10 -6.91
CA ALA A 275 -22.53 13.73 -6.57
C ALA A 275 -23.75 12.99 -6.00
N SER A 276 -23.88 11.72 -6.36
CA SER A 276 -24.79 10.80 -5.68
C SER A 276 -24.21 10.40 -4.33
N GLU A 277 -22.88 10.23 -4.28
CA GLU A 277 -22.17 9.87 -3.05
C GLU A 277 -20.75 10.47 -3.03
N ILE A 278 -20.25 10.69 -1.81
CA ILE A 278 -18.91 11.21 -1.54
C ILE A 278 -18.12 10.13 -0.82
N ILE A 279 -16.93 9.86 -1.33
CA ILE A 279 -16.02 8.87 -0.77
C ILE A 279 -14.79 9.60 -0.25
N LEU A 280 -14.49 9.43 1.03
CA LEU A 280 -13.25 9.89 1.64
C LEU A 280 -12.29 8.73 1.76
N THR A 281 -11.11 8.89 1.20
CA THR A 281 -10.04 7.87 1.28
C THR A 281 -9.01 8.21 2.34
N THR A 282 -8.98 9.47 2.80
CA THR A 282 -8.18 9.85 3.96
C THR A 282 -8.78 9.24 5.22
N ALA A 283 -8.01 8.39 5.88
CA ALA A 283 -8.43 7.79 7.14
C ALA A 283 -8.65 8.88 8.22
N PRO A 284 -9.75 8.81 8.98
CA PRO A 284 -9.90 9.65 10.16
C PRO A 284 -8.78 9.36 11.15
N ALA A 285 -8.34 10.38 11.89
CA ALA A 285 -7.39 10.19 12.98
C ALA A 285 -7.99 9.20 14.00
N PHE A 286 -7.20 8.21 14.41
CA PHE A 286 -7.65 7.26 15.41
C PHE A 286 -7.80 7.94 16.77
N ASP A 287 -8.95 7.74 17.43
CA ASP A 287 -9.14 8.23 18.79
C ASP A 287 -8.53 7.24 19.81
N TRP A 288 -7.44 7.67 20.43
CA TRP A 288 -6.70 6.88 21.42
C TRP A 288 -7.29 6.89 22.81
N LYS A 289 -8.18 7.85 23.11
CA LYS A 289 -8.73 8.05 24.45
C LYS A 289 -9.34 6.78 25.03
N PRO A 290 -10.09 5.97 24.27
CA PRO A 290 -10.66 4.74 24.77
C PRO A 290 -9.62 3.72 25.30
N LEU A 291 -8.38 3.77 24.79
CA LEU A 291 -7.32 2.83 25.22
C LEU A 291 -6.66 3.21 26.54
N ASN A 292 -6.86 4.44 27.03
CA ASN A 292 -6.24 4.93 28.27
C ASN A 292 -4.73 4.69 28.34
N LEU A 293 -4.02 5.10 27.25
CA LEU A 293 -2.57 4.88 27.11
C LEU A 293 -1.74 5.56 28.18
N GLU A 294 -2.26 6.63 28.79
CA GLU A 294 -1.62 7.33 29.92
C GLU A 294 -1.50 6.45 31.14
N ALA A 295 -2.54 5.63 31.46
CA ALA A 295 -2.49 4.69 32.57
C ALA A 295 -1.36 3.66 32.39
N ALA A 296 -0.99 3.37 31.15
CA ALA A 296 0.11 2.48 30.80
C ALA A 296 1.48 3.19 30.66
N ASN A 297 1.58 4.50 30.94
CA ASN A 297 2.78 5.34 30.71
C ASN A 297 3.26 5.32 29.24
N VAL A 298 2.36 5.21 28.29
CA VAL A 298 2.67 5.32 26.87
C VAL A 298 2.57 6.78 26.45
N LYS A 299 3.67 7.36 25.99
CA LYS A 299 3.72 8.74 25.51
C LYS A 299 3.33 8.81 24.05
N MET A 300 2.61 9.86 23.72
CA MET A 300 2.22 10.20 22.37
C MET A 300 2.87 11.51 21.91
N SER A 301 3.01 11.70 20.61
CA SER A 301 3.39 12.95 19.97
C SER A 301 2.45 13.17 18.79
N ASP A 302 1.77 14.31 18.76
CA ASP A 302 0.87 14.71 17.67
C ASP A 302 -0.11 13.59 17.25
N SER A 303 -0.80 13.00 18.24
CA SER A 303 -1.72 11.87 18.03
C SER A 303 -1.07 10.56 17.57
N THR A 304 0.26 10.41 17.72
CA THR A 304 0.99 9.19 17.35
C THR A 304 1.66 8.53 18.54
N VAL A 305 1.72 7.20 18.58
CA VAL A 305 2.45 6.44 19.60
C VAL A 305 3.94 6.46 19.27
N ILE A 306 4.76 6.85 20.25
CA ILE A 306 6.21 6.91 20.09
C ILE A 306 6.81 5.53 20.36
N VAL A 307 7.55 4.98 19.40
CA VAL A 307 8.32 3.74 19.56
C VAL A 307 9.80 3.93 19.26
N ASN A 308 10.63 3.04 19.81
CA ASN A 308 12.06 2.96 19.50
C ASN A 308 12.32 1.99 18.33
N ALA A 309 13.59 1.79 17.97
CA ALA A 309 13.98 0.86 16.90
C ALA A 309 13.59 -0.61 17.16
N LYS A 310 13.25 -0.98 18.39
CA LYS A 310 12.77 -2.31 18.78
C LYS A 310 11.25 -2.42 18.76
N LEU A 311 10.56 -1.38 18.29
CA LEU A 311 9.10 -1.23 18.32
C LEU A 311 8.50 -1.18 19.75
N GLN A 312 9.31 -0.89 20.74
CA GLN A 312 8.85 -0.63 22.12
C GLN A 312 8.37 0.82 22.24
N THR A 313 7.25 0.99 22.91
CA THR A 313 6.77 2.31 23.34
C THR A 313 7.65 2.86 24.47
N THR A 314 7.25 3.98 25.09
CA THR A 314 7.90 4.46 26.31
C THR A 314 7.72 3.53 27.51
N ASN A 315 6.74 2.62 27.44
CA ASN A 315 6.63 1.48 28.35
C ASN A 315 7.28 0.25 27.68
N PRO A 316 8.37 -0.32 28.25
CA PRO A 316 9.11 -1.42 27.61
C PRO A 316 8.30 -2.72 27.48
N ARG A 317 7.15 -2.85 28.15
CA ARG A 317 6.24 -4.00 28.04
C ARG A 317 5.18 -3.81 26.93
N ILE A 318 5.09 -2.61 26.35
CA ILE A 318 4.09 -2.31 25.32
C ILE A 318 4.80 -2.00 24.01
N TYR A 319 4.46 -2.76 23.00
CA TYR A 319 4.95 -2.64 21.66
C TYR A 319 3.86 -2.11 20.74
N ALA A 320 4.24 -1.51 19.62
CA ALA A 320 3.29 -1.13 18.59
C ALA A 320 3.88 -1.38 17.20
N CYS A 321 3.11 -2.01 16.32
CA CYS A 321 3.42 -2.03 14.91
C CYS A 321 3.26 -0.63 14.33
N ARG A 322 4.11 -0.26 13.38
CA ARG A 322 3.91 0.95 12.61
C ARG A 322 2.61 0.80 11.84
N GLY A 323 1.71 1.74 11.99
CA GLY A 323 0.39 1.65 11.39
C GLY A 323 0.41 1.88 9.90
N LEU A 324 -0.64 1.43 9.24
CA LEU A 324 -0.97 1.73 7.84
C LEU A 324 -1.40 3.21 7.71
N VAL A 325 -0.49 4.14 7.99
CA VAL A 325 -0.79 5.56 7.86
C VAL A 325 -0.14 6.11 6.60
N ASN A 326 -0.94 6.77 5.78
CA ASN A 326 -0.57 7.51 4.58
C ASN A 326 -0.09 6.68 3.37
N GLY A 327 -0.67 5.51 3.10
CA GLY A 327 -0.37 4.77 1.85
C GLY A 327 1.08 4.30 1.68
N ALA A 328 1.99 4.74 2.55
CA ALA A 328 3.40 4.39 2.50
C ALA A 328 3.75 3.14 3.33
N TYR A 329 2.81 2.58 4.07
CA TYR A 329 3.03 1.45 4.96
C TYR A 329 2.06 0.32 4.65
N THR A 330 2.56 -0.81 4.17
CA THR A 330 1.75 -1.93 3.72
C THR A 330 1.49 -2.94 4.84
N SER A 331 0.45 -3.77 4.70
CA SER A 331 0.17 -4.90 5.61
C SER A 331 1.37 -5.83 5.75
N GLN A 332 2.14 -6.05 4.68
CA GLN A 332 3.36 -6.85 4.72
C GLN A 332 4.45 -6.24 5.60
N GLN A 333 4.56 -4.92 5.62
CA GLN A 333 5.47 -4.22 6.53
C GLN A 333 5.00 -4.32 7.97
N ALA A 334 3.68 -4.23 8.20
CA ALA A 334 3.09 -4.43 9.52
C ALA A 334 3.31 -5.87 10.04
N ILE A 335 3.22 -6.88 9.18
CA ILE A 335 3.58 -8.27 9.47
C ILE A 335 5.07 -8.40 9.82
N ALA A 336 5.95 -7.73 9.07
CA ALA A 336 7.38 -7.72 9.37
C ALA A 336 7.67 -7.07 10.73
N ASP A 337 6.99 -5.98 11.07
CA ASP A 337 7.07 -5.35 12.40
C ASP A 337 6.57 -6.29 13.48
N ALA A 338 5.42 -6.95 13.28
CA ALA A 338 4.89 -7.94 14.22
C ALA A 338 5.90 -9.07 14.49
N THR A 339 6.63 -9.51 13.46
CA THR A 339 7.70 -10.51 13.62
C THR A 339 8.85 -10.00 14.51
N ILE A 340 9.23 -8.72 14.39
CA ILE A 340 10.24 -8.09 15.25
C ILE A 340 9.71 -8.00 16.69
N VAL A 341 8.46 -7.55 16.85
CA VAL A 341 7.80 -7.48 18.15
C VAL A 341 7.77 -8.82 18.83
N LEU A 342 7.39 -9.90 18.13
CA LEU A 342 7.36 -11.25 18.69
C LEU A 342 8.71 -11.70 19.23
N LYS A 343 9.80 -11.47 18.48
CA LYS A 343 11.16 -11.76 18.94
C LYS A 343 11.50 -11.02 20.22
N ASN A 344 11.10 -9.73 20.28
CA ASN A 344 11.39 -8.87 21.42
C ASN A 344 10.50 -9.12 22.64
N ALA A 345 9.22 -9.41 22.42
CA ALA A 345 8.22 -9.61 23.45
C ALA A 345 8.32 -10.99 24.12
N LEU A 346 8.52 -12.05 23.33
CA LEU A 346 8.52 -13.41 23.82
C LEU A 346 9.90 -13.87 24.32
N PHE A 347 10.98 -13.33 23.75
CA PHE A 347 12.34 -13.72 24.09
C PHE A 347 13.12 -12.56 24.66
N TRP A 348 14.12 -12.04 23.94
CA TRP A 348 14.95 -10.92 24.36
C TRP A 348 14.77 -9.72 23.43
N ALA A 349 14.60 -8.55 23.99
CA ALA A 349 14.38 -7.31 23.24
C ALA A 349 15.68 -6.78 22.59
N ILE A 350 16.21 -7.54 21.62
CA ILE A 350 17.45 -7.20 20.87
C ILE A 350 17.18 -6.94 19.39
N ALA A 351 16.10 -7.49 18.82
CA ALA A 351 15.79 -7.30 17.42
C ALA A 351 15.39 -5.85 17.13
N THR A 352 15.93 -5.28 16.08
CA THR A 352 15.61 -3.92 15.63
C THR A 352 15.01 -3.93 14.24
N ILE A 353 14.28 -2.88 13.91
CA ILE A 353 13.79 -2.66 12.56
C ILE A 353 15.01 -2.62 11.63
N PRO A 354 15.10 -3.50 10.63
CA PRO A 354 16.17 -3.42 9.67
C PRO A 354 16.01 -2.16 8.80
N ASP A 355 17.14 -1.54 8.46
CA ASP A 355 17.19 -0.48 7.45
C ASP A 355 16.97 -1.10 6.07
N ARG A 356 15.72 -1.40 5.77
CA ARG A 356 15.32 -2.01 4.49
C ARG A 356 14.55 -0.99 3.68
N PRO A 357 14.75 -0.98 2.35
CA PRO A 357 13.94 -0.14 1.48
C PRO A 357 12.45 -0.55 1.58
N VAL A 358 11.60 0.45 1.58
CA VAL A 358 10.15 0.27 1.64
C VAL A 358 9.65 -0.20 0.29
N LEU A 359 8.90 -1.30 0.30
CA LEU A 359 8.16 -1.82 -0.86
C LEU A 359 6.73 -1.27 -0.82
N SER A 360 6.28 -0.70 -1.91
CA SER A 360 4.91 -0.23 -2.11
C SER A 360 4.37 -0.75 -3.43
N VAL A 361 3.09 -1.12 -3.42
CA VAL A 361 2.35 -1.53 -4.62
C VAL A 361 1.02 -0.80 -4.64
N ILE A 362 0.72 -0.19 -5.76
CA ILE A 362 -0.58 0.44 -6.05
C ILE A 362 -1.26 -0.42 -7.09
N ALA A 363 -2.40 -1.00 -6.72
CA ALA A 363 -3.14 -1.96 -7.52
C ALA A 363 -4.02 -1.26 -8.58
N THR A 364 -3.43 -0.37 -9.36
CA THR A 364 -4.05 0.19 -10.56
C THR A 364 -3.82 -0.74 -11.75
N ALA A 365 -4.33 -0.39 -12.92
CA ALA A 365 -3.97 -1.06 -14.16
C ALA A 365 -3.60 -0.01 -15.23
N PRO A 366 -2.31 0.07 -15.59
CA PRO A 366 -1.24 -0.81 -15.11
C PRO A 366 -0.89 -0.58 -13.63
N PRO A 367 -0.50 -1.63 -12.89
CA PRO A 367 -0.05 -1.50 -11.51
C PRO A 367 1.28 -0.74 -11.42
N LEU A 368 1.47 -0.02 -10.31
CA LEU A 368 2.74 0.61 -9.94
C LEU A 368 3.34 -0.12 -8.75
N ALA A 369 4.55 -0.61 -8.92
CA ALA A 369 5.36 -1.17 -7.83
C ALA A 369 6.63 -0.35 -7.62
N ARG A 370 6.95 -0.05 -6.36
CA ARG A 370 8.13 0.72 -5.96
C ARG A 370 8.89 0.05 -4.83
N ILE A 371 10.20 0.15 -4.88
CA ILE A 371 11.07 -0.16 -3.74
C ILE A 371 12.19 0.88 -3.63
N GLY A 372 12.49 1.32 -2.42
CA GLY A 372 13.58 2.26 -2.14
C GLY A 372 13.24 3.72 -2.44
N TYR A 373 14.25 4.49 -2.87
CA TYR A 373 14.13 5.92 -3.11
C TYR A 373 13.36 6.24 -4.39
N THR A 374 12.62 7.36 -4.40
CA THR A 374 12.17 8.01 -5.63
C THR A 374 13.35 8.76 -6.26
N GLU A 375 13.27 9.11 -7.55
CA GLU A 375 14.34 9.86 -8.21
C GLU A 375 14.63 11.17 -7.48
N THR A 376 13.61 11.88 -7.06
CA THR A 376 13.74 13.14 -6.32
C THR A 376 14.49 12.94 -4.99
N SER A 377 14.08 11.98 -4.18
CA SER A 377 14.71 11.70 -2.89
C SER A 377 16.12 11.13 -3.03
N ALA A 378 16.37 10.30 -4.05
CA ALA A 378 17.71 9.80 -4.36
C ALA A 378 18.64 10.95 -4.76
N ARG A 379 18.21 11.86 -5.64
CA ARG A 379 19.01 13.02 -6.07
C ARG A 379 19.26 14.00 -4.93
N GLN A 380 18.30 14.22 -4.04
CA GLN A 380 18.49 15.03 -2.83
C GLN A 380 19.59 14.45 -1.92
N ARG A 381 19.63 13.12 -1.77
CA ARG A 381 20.56 12.44 -0.86
C ARG A 381 21.94 12.19 -1.48
N PHE A 382 22.01 11.79 -2.73
CA PHE A 382 23.26 11.33 -3.40
C PHE A 382 23.72 12.27 -4.53
N GLY A 383 22.96 13.30 -4.84
CA GLY A 383 23.31 14.32 -5.83
C GLY A 383 23.59 13.75 -7.21
N LYS A 384 24.74 14.12 -7.77
CA LYS A 384 25.18 13.69 -9.11
C LYS A 384 25.63 12.22 -9.18
N ASN A 385 25.66 11.50 -8.05
CA ASN A 385 26.01 10.07 -8.03
C ASN A 385 24.85 9.15 -8.36
N VAL A 386 23.65 9.69 -8.61
CA VAL A 386 22.49 8.92 -9.05
C VAL A 386 22.52 8.79 -10.58
N VAL A 387 22.48 7.55 -11.05
CA VAL A 387 22.28 7.17 -12.44
C VAL A 387 20.85 6.62 -12.55
N VAL A 388 20.10 7.12 -13.52
CA VAL A 388 18.73 6.67 -13.81
C VAL A 388 18.78 5.82 -15.06
N LEU A 389 18.31 4.58 -14.95
CA LEU A 389 18.15 3.64 -16.05
C LEU A 389 16.67 3.47 -16.31
N ARG A 390 16.22 3.42 -17.56
CA ARG A 390 14.80 3.37 -17.86
C ARG A 390 14.52 2.66 -19.18
N GLN A 391 13.62 1.67 -19.12
CA GLN A 391 13.13 0.96 -20.31
C GLN A 391 11.60 0.97 -20.34
N PRO A 392 10.99 1.29 -21.50
CA PRO A 392 9.52 1.23 -21.65
C PRO A 392 9.05 -0.20 -21.90
N PHE A 393 7.87 -0.57 -21.39
CA PHE A 393 7.25 -1.89 -21.65
C PHE A 393 7.04 -2.17 -23.14
N LYS A 394 6.80 -1.15 -23.95
CA LYS A 394 6.68 -1.28 -25.41
C LYS A 394 7.90 -1.91 -26.11
N SER A 395 9.07 -1.94 -25.45
CA SER A 395 10.27 -2.60 -25.98
C SER A 395 10.22 -4.14 -25.84
N LEU A 396 9.33 -4.66 -25.02
CA LEU A 396 9.22 -6.10 -24.75
C LEU A 396 8.34 -6.79 -25.77
N ALA A 397 8.84 -7.89 -26.37
CA ALA A 397 8.03 -8.75 -27.22
C ALA A 397 6.78 -9.28 -26.51
N LYS A 398 6.90 -9.69 -25.23
CA LYS A 398 5.78 -10.18 -24.42
C LYS A 398 4.69 -9.12 -24.25
N ALA A 399 5.05 -7.90 -23.93
CA ALA A 399 4.11 -6.79 -23.78
C ALA A 399 3.39 -6.48 -25.10
N GLN A 400 4.11 -6.53 -26.23
CA GLN A 400 3.51 -6.39 -27.56
C GLN A 400 2.51 -7.51 -27.85
N MET A 401 2.86 -8.77 -27.56
CA MET A 401 1.96 -9.92 -27.76
C MET A 401 0.69 -9.81 -26.91
N GLN A 402 0.81 -9.30 -25.71
CA GLN A 402 -0.33 -9.07 -24.82
C GLN A 402 -1.07 -7.77 -25.15
N GLY A 403 -0.48 -6.85 -25.94
CA GLY A 403 -0.95 -5.49 -26.18
C GLY A 403 -0.96 -4.63 -24.91
N GLU A 404 -0.19 -4.98 -23.90
CA GLU A 404 -0.02 -4.25 -22.62
C GLU A 404 1.30 -3.51 -22.62
N THR A 405 1.39 -2.51 -23.52
CA THR A 405 2.64 -1.78 -23.78
C THR A 405 2.80 -0.52 -22.94
N THR A 406 1.78 -0.15 -22.17
CA THR A 406 1.81 1.03 -21.31
C THR A 406 2.69 0.77 -20.10
N GLY A 407 3.64 1.67 -19.86
CA GLY A 407 4.48 1.62 -18.66
C GLY A 407 5.98 1.59 -18.94
N PHE A 408 6.73 1.49 -17.86
CA PHE A 408 8.20 1.48 -17.87
C PHE A 408 8.75 0.79 -16.62
N CYS A 409 10.01 0.37 -16.70
CA CYS A 409 10.85 0.05 -15.54
C CYS A 409 11.92 1.14 -15.41
N LYS A 410 12.03 1.74 -14.23
CA LYS A 410 13.04 2.73 -13.86
C LYS A 410 13.86 2.19 -12.70
N LEU A 411 15.17 2.10 -12.85
CA LEU A 411 16.11 1.73 -11.81
C LEU A 411 16.97 2.94 -11.45
N LEU A 412 17.09 3.19 -10.16
CA LEU A 412 17.96 4.22 -9.60
C LEU A 412 19.19 3.54 -9.04
N VAL A 413 20.35 3.90 -9.59
CA VAL A 413 21.62 3.23 -9.28
C VAL A 413 22.64 4.28 -8.85
N HIS A 414 23.37 4.01 -7.78
CA HIS A 414 24.53 4.81 -7.42
C HIS A 414 25.69 4.50 -8.36
N ARG A 415 26.57 5.47 -8.65
CA ARG A 415 27.71 5.31 -9.57
C ARG A 415 28.63 4.11 -9.29
N ASN A 416 28.60 3.57 -8.09
CA ASN A 416 29.34 2.33 -7.74
C ASN A 416 28.58 1.03 -8.08
N GLY A 417 27.37 1.12 -8.65
CA GLY A 417 26.54 -0.03 -9.00
C GLY A 417 25.55 -0.47 -7.94
N THR A 418 25.44 0.22 -6.80
CA THR A 418 24.47 -0.08 -5.76
C THR A 418 23.06 0.36 -6.17
N LEU A 419 22.08 -0.52 -6.02
CA LEU A 419 20.67 -0.20 -6.25
C LEU A 419 20.16 0.73 -5.14
N LEU A 420 19.59 1.86 -5.51
CA LEU A 420 19.01 2.86 -4.62
C LEU A 420 17.49 2.78 -4.58
N GLY A 421 16.86 2.44 -5.70
CA GLY A 421 15.43 2.33 -5.83
C GLY A 421 15.02 1.78 -7.19
N ALA A 422 13.77 1.36 -7.28
CA ALA A 422 13.16 0.89 -8.51
C ALA A 422 11.68 1.25 -8.55
N HIS A 423 11.20 1.59 -9.74
CA HIS A 423 9.81 1.90 -10.03
C HIS A 423 9.42 1.14 -11.29
N ILE A 424 8.38 0.32 -11.19
CA ILE A 424 7.82 -0.41 -12.32
C ILE A 424 6.36 -0.02 -12.45
N VAL A 425 6.00 0.57 -13.56
CA VAL A 425 4.60 0.76 -13.96
C VAL A 425 4.38 -0.14 -15.16
N GLY A 426 3.48 -1.09 -15.06
CA GLY A 426 3.24 -2.04 -16.16
C GLY A 426 2.63 -3.34 -15.68
N SER A 427 2.25 -4.18 -16.63
CA SER A 427 1.65 -5.50 -16.35
C SER A 427 2.52 -6.31 -15.38
N GLN A 428 1.91 -6.85 -14.33
CA GLN A 428 2.54 -7.66 -13.29
C GLN A 428 3.71 -6.96 -12.56
N ALA A 429 3.67 -5.63 -12.43
CA ALA A 429 4.73 -4.87 -11.74
C ALA A 429 4.92 -5.34 -10.29
N GLU A 430 3.83 -5.74 -9.62
CA GLU A 430 3.80 -6.28 -8.26
C GLU A 430 4.61 -7.57 -8.10
N GLU A 431 4.62 -8.43 -9.12
CA GLU A 431 5.40 -9.65 -9.13
C GLU A 431 6.86 -9.38 -9.54
N LEU A 432 7.03 -8.50 -10.53
CA LEU A 432 8.35 -8.16 -11.07
C LEU A 432 9.24 -7.48 -10.04
N ILE A 433 8.69 -6.62 -9.19
CA ILE A 433 9.45 -5.86 -8.18
C ILE A 433 10.11 -6.77 -7.14
N ALA A 434 9.58 -7.98 -6.93
CA ALA A 434 10.10 -8.92 -5.93
C ALA A 434 11.55 -9.33 -6.19
N ALA A 435 11.95 -9.49 -7.46
CA ALA A 435 13.32 -9.79 -7.83
C ALA A 435 14.29 -8.66 -7.45
N ILE A 436 13.88 -7.41 -7.66
CA ILE A 436 14.67 -6.23 -7.30
C ILE A 436 14.71 -6.07 -5.77
N ALA A 437 13.59 -6.34 -5.10
CA ALA A 437 13.53 -6.32 -3.64
C ALA A 437 14.52 -7.30 -3.02
N LEU A 438 14.60 -8.52 -3.55
CA LEU A 438 15.58 -9.53 -3.13
C LEU A 438 17.01 -9.04 -3.39
N ALA A 439 17.29 -8.50 -4.58
CA ALA A 439 18.62 -7.99 -4.92
C ALA A 439 19.05 -6.85 -3.97
N MET A 440 18.16 -5.90 -3.67
CA MET A 440 18.43 -4.81 -2.74
C MET A 440 18.63 -5.33 -1.31
N GLN A 441 17.82 -6.28 -0.85
CA GLN A 441 17.93 -6.89 0.47
C GLN A 441 19.27 -7.63 0.65
N GLN A 442 19.72 -8.31 -0.40
CA GLN A 442 21.01 -9.03 -0.42
C GLN A 442 22.19 -8.11 -0.81
N LYS A 443 21.94 -6.82 -1.02
CA LYS A 443 22.96 -5.83 -1.43
C LYS A 443 23.70 -6.23 -2.71
N LEU A 444 23.00 -6.88 -3.63
CA LEU A 444 23.56 -7.21 -4.93
C LEU A 444 23.73 -5.93 -5.77
N SER A 445 24.73 -5.94 -6.63
CA SER A 445 24.94 -4.83 -7.56
C SER A 445 23.98 -4.92 -8.77
N ILE A 446 23.80 -3.80 -9.45
CA ILE A 446 23.05 -3.78 -10.72
C ILE A 446 23.59 -4.77 -11.75
N GLN A 447 24.90 -5.06 -11.73
CA GLN A 447 25.53 -6.04 -12.60
C GLN A 447 24.96 -7.43 -12.43
N ALA A 448 24.67 -7.84 -11.19
CA ALA A 448 24.07 -9.15 -10.93
C ALA A 448 22.69 -9.30 -11.59
N ILE A 449 21.94 -8.21 -11.74
CA ILE A 449 20.67 -8.19 -12.47
C ILE A 449 20.90 -8.20 -13.98
N ALA A 450 21.89 -7.46 -14.45
CA ALA A 450 22.25 -7.41 -15.88
C ALA A 450 22.79 -8.73 -16.42
N ASP A 451 23.33 -9.59 -15.52
CA ASP A 451 23.87 -10.92 -15.87
C ASP A 451 22.84 -12.04 -15.73
N LEU A 452 21.57 -11.72 -15.32
CA LEU A 452 20.53 -12.74 -15.19
C LEU A 452 20.16 -13.35 -16.55
N VAL A 453 20.09 -14.68 -16.58
CA VAL A 453 19.51 -15.41 -17.71
C VAL A 453 18.02 -15.60 -17.44
N LEU A 454 17.19 -15.05 -18.29
CA LEU A 454 15.73 -15.07 -18.15
C LEU A 454 15.09 -15.89 -19.26
N PRO A 455 13.87 -16.46 -19.04
CA PRO A 455 13.11 -17.10 -20.09
C PRO A 455 12.79 -16.10 -21.21
N ALA A 456 12.93 -16.52 -22.45
CA ALA A 456 12.59 -15.70 -23.60
C ALA A 456 11.09 -15.32 -23.60
N SER A 457 10.80 -14.11 -24.04
CA SER A 457 9.44 -13.56 -24.10
C SER A 457 8.73 -13.56 -22.74
N SER A 458 9.44 -13.19 -21.68
CA SER A 458 8.89 -12.94 -20.35
C SER A 458 8.80 -11.45 -20.05
N LEU A 459 7.89 -11.03 -19.14
CA LEU A 459 7.84 -9.66 -18.67
C LEU A 459 9.05 -9.31 -17.79
N ALA A 460 9.70 -10.30 -17.17
CA ALA A 460 10.91 -10.11 -16.37
C ALA A 460 12.09 -9.55 -17.19
N GLU A 461 12.08 -9.74 -18.53
CA GLU A 461 13.09 -9.13 -19.42
C GLU A 461 13.19 -7.61 -19.25
N ILE A 462 12.12 -6.91 -18.80
CA ILE A 462 12.17 -5.46 -18.58
C ILE A 462 13.22 -5.09 -17.55
N ILE A 463 13.34 -5.88 -16.48
CA ILE A 463 14.30 -5.64 -15.41
C ILE A 463 15.73 -5.84 -15.92
N HIS A 464 15.95 -6.94 -16.66
CA HIS A 464 17.22 -7.25 -17.27
C HIS A 464 17.64 -6.18 -18.29
N GLN A 465 16.75 -5.81 -19.23
CA GLN A 465 17.03 -4.78 -20.24
C GLN A 465 17.36 -3.43 -19.60
N THR A 466 16.61 -3.06 -18.54
CA THR A 466 16.89 -1.82 -17.78
C THR A 466 18.25 -1.89 -17.09
N ALA A 467 18.60 -3.04 -16.50
CA ALA A 467 19.88 -3.21 -15.84
C ALA A 467 21.06 -3.27 -16.85
N ALA A 468 20.87 -3.87 -18.03
CA ALA A 468 21.87 -3.96 -19.07
C ALA A 468 22.27 -2.57 -19.63
N GLU A 469 21.37 -1.58 -19.56
CA GLU A 469 21.68 -0.18 -19.94
C GLU A 469 22.85 0.40 -19.11
N TRP A 470 23.03 -0.08 -17.86
CA TRP A 470 24.18 0.26 -17.03
C TRP A 470 25.51 -0.05 -17.70
N ASN A 471 25.61 -1.21 -18.35
CA ASN A 471 26.81 -1.60 -19.06
C ASN A 471 27.05 -0.70 -20.29
N HIS A 472 25.99 -0.37 -21.04
CA HIS A 472 26.10 0.55 -22.17
C HIS A 472 26.60 1.93 -21.75
N LEU A 473 26.06 2.49 -20.67
CA LEU A 473 26.48 3.80 -20.14
C LEU A 473 27.96 3.79 -19.70
N ARG A 474 28.39 2.72 -19.02
CA ARG A 474 29.79 2.57 -18.62
C ARG A 474 30.74 2.44 -19.83
N TRP A 475 30.31 1.73 -20.85
CA TRP A 475 31.07 1.56 -22.08
C TRP A 475 31.21 2.92 -22.83
N GLN A 476 30.14 3.65 -22.95
CA GLN A 476 30.15 4.96 -23.58
C GLN A 476 31.06 5.99 -22.87
N GLN A 477 31.17 5.92 -21.57
CA GLN A 477 31.99 6.80 -20.75
C GLN A 477 33.48 6.41 -20.72
N ASN A 478 33.84 5.20 -21.15
CA ASN A 478 35.23 4.69 -21.09
C ASN A 478 35.90 4.72 -22.47
N THR A 479 36.18 5.94 -22.94
CA THR A 479 36.83 6.15 -24.25
C THR A 479 38.16 5.42 -24.36
N LYS A 480 38.98 5.40 -23.29
CA LYS A 480 40.27 4.68 -23.31
C LYS A 480 40.12 3.19 -23.58
N TRP A 481 39.06 2.58 -23.04
CA TRP A 481 38.77 1.17 -23.27
C TRP A 481 38.25 0.93 -24.69
N GLN A 482 37.47 1.86 -25.24
CA GLN A 482 37.01 1.82 -26.64
C GLN A 482 38.20 1.87 -27.59
N ASP A 483 39.12 2.85 -27.39
CA ASP A 483 40.34 3.00 -28.19
C ASP A 483 41.24 1.75 -28.11
N PHE A 484 41.36 1.16 -26.91
CA PHE A 484 42.10 -0.09 -26.72
C PHE A 484 41.47 -1.25 -27.50
N LEU A 485 40.15 -1.44 -27.42
CA LEU A 485 39.45 -2.50 -28.13
C LEU A 485 39.54 -2.31 -29.65
N GLU A 486 39.40 -1.11 -30.15
CA GLU A 486 39.56 -0.80 -31.56
C GLU A 486 40.96 -1.16 -32.05
N GLY A 487 42.01 -0.77 -31.32
CA GLY A 487 43.39 -1.13 -31.59
C GLY A 487 43.61 -2.65 -31.53
N PHE A 488 43.06 -3.32 -30.52
CA PHE A 488 43.16 -4.75 -30.35
C PHE A 488 42.49 -5.53 -31.51
N PHE A 489 41.29 -5.15 -31.92
CA PHE A 489 40.60 -5.81 -33.02
C PHE A 489 41.24 -5.48 -34.38
N SER A 490 41.80 -4.28 -34.56
CA SER A 490 42.59 -3.93 -35.74
C SER A 490 43.85 -4.79 -35.85
N TRP A 491 44.59 -4.95 -34.72
CA TRP A 491 45.76 -5.84 -34.65
C TRP A 491 45.37 -7.28 -34.94
N ARG A 492 44.29 -7.80 -34.34
CA ARG A 492 43.82 -9.18 -34.54
C ARG A 492 43.44 -9.44 -36.03
N ARG A 493 42.81 -8.50 -36.67
CA ARG A 493 42.51 -8.59 -38.13
C ARG A 493 43.75 -8.58 -39.02
N SER A 494 44.82 -7.91 -38.57
CA SER A 494 46.08 -7.89 -39.35
C SER A 494 46.90 -9.19 -39.23
N GLN A 495 46.53 -10.08 -38.31
CA GLN A 495 47.18 -11.38 -38.08
C GLN A 495 46.46 -12.55 -38.80
N SER A 496 45.32 -12.27 -39.44
CA SER A 496 44.56 -13.26 -40.23
C SER A 496 44.85 -13.05 -41.72
#